data_5c3ef9ddc89b81885a4f980a3f320b4d
#
_entry.id   5c3ef9ddc89b81885a4f980a3f320b4d
#
_cell.length_a   1.000
_cell.length_b   1.000
_cell.length_c   1.000
_cell.angle_alpha   90.00
_cell.angle_beta   90.00
_cell.angle_gamma   90.00
#
_symmetry.space_group_name_H-M   'P 1'
#
loop_
_entity.id
_entity.type
_entity.pdbx_description
1 polymer ?
#
loop_
_entity_poly.entity_id
_entity_poly.type
_entity_poly.pdbx_seq_one_letter_code
_entity_poly.pdbx_strand_id
1 'polypeptide(L)'
;MSSRLLTVTFDADEPARLGQFWAGMLGRKVVEDQTGSLLPGENAQIDLRFVPSRSTRVGPNLMHLHLTSARLADQQHTVATALSRGARHRDVGQRPEEGHIVLADPEGNEFCVMSPD
;
A
#
# COMPACT_ATOMS: atom_id res chain seq x y z
N MET A 1 27.31 -8.20 12.00
CA MET A 1 25.86 -8.30 12.26
C MET A 1 25.09 -7.51 11.24
N SER A 2 23.93 -8.00 10.86
CA SER A 2 23.08 -7.33 9.90
C SER A 2 21.93 -6.62 10.62
N SER A 3 21.44 -5.56 10.00
CA SER A 3 20.20 -4.92 10.42
C SER A 3 19.00 -5.66 9.83
N ARG A 4 17.85 -5.40 10.37
CA ARG A 4 16.60 -5.92 9.80
C ARG A 4 15.60 -4.76 9.66
N LEU A 5 14.69 -4.89 8.72
CA LEU A 5 13.65 -3.89 8.53
C LEU A 5 12.69 -3.93 9.71
N LEU A 6 12.39 -2.78 10.29
CA LEU A 6 11.45 -2.66 11.40
C LEU A 6 10.11 -2.13 10.89
N THR A 7 10.12 -1.01 10.20
CA THR A 7 8.92 -0.29 9.82
C THR A 7 9.15 0.43 8.52
N VAL A 8 8.11 0.52 7.68
CA VAL A 8 8.06 1.46 6.57
C VAL A 8 7.11 2.57 6.96
N THR A 9 7.55 3.81 6.90
CA THR A 9 6.76 4.96 7.29
C THR A 9 6.41 5.77 6.05
N PHE A 10 5.12 6.10 5.93
CA PHE A 10 4.59 6.94 4.85
C PHE A 10 4.18 8.29 5.41
N ASP A 11 4.60 9.36 4.74
CA ASP A 11 4.03 10.68 5.00
C ASP A 11 2.63 10.73 4.36
N ALA A 12 1.65 11.25 5.10
CA ALA A 12 0.28 11.25 4.65
C ALA A 12 -0.42 12.56 5.03
N ASP A 13 -1.29 13.04 4.16
CA ASP A 13 -2.12 14.19 4.49
C ASP A 13 -3.16 13.83 5.55
N GLU A 14 -3.71 12.62 5.45
CA GLU A 14 -4.69 12.10 6.41
C GLU A 14 -4.27 10.71 6.86
N PRO A 15 -3.34 10.62 7.83
CA PRO A 15 -2.78 9.32 8.24
C PRO A 15 -3.83 8.31 8.67
N ALA A 16 -4.85 8.74 9.41
CA ALA A 16 -5.88 7.81 9.88
C ALA A 16 -6.65 7.20 8.71
N ARG A 17 -7.01 8.01 7.73
CA ARG A 17 -7.75 7.55 6.56
C ARG A 17 -6.88 6.61 5.70
N LEU A 18 -5.64 7.00 5.47
CA LEU A 18 -4.72 6.18 4.69
C LEU A 18 -4.43 4.86 5.41
N GLY A 19 -4.24 4.91 6.72
CA GLY A 19 -4.05 3.71 7.53
C GLY A 19 -5.23 2.76 7.43
N GLN A 20 -6.46 3.28 7.44
CA GLN A 20 -7.66 2.45 7.31
C GLN A 20 -7.72 1.78 5.93
N PHE A 21 -7.36 2.51 4.88
CA PHE A 21 -7.29 1.91 3.54
C PHE A 21 -6.36 0.70 3.53
N TRP A 22 -5.12 0.90 3.99
CA TRP A 22 -4.13 -0.17 3.95
C TRP A 22 -4.45 -1.31 4.92
N ALA A 23 -5.04 -0.99 6.08
CA ALA A 23 -5.50 -2.04 7.00
C ALA A 23 -6.55 -2.93 6.33
N GLY A 24 -7.48 -2.33 5.58
CA GLY A 24 -8.48 -3.09 4.84
C GLY A 24 -7.87 -3.94 3.73
N MET A 25 -6.87 -3.41 3.02
CA MET A 25 -6.20 -4.15 1.95
C MET A 25 -5.40 -5.34 2.47
N LEU A 26 -4.76 -5.18 3.63
CA LEU A 26 -3.82 -6.17 4.15
C LEU A 26 -4.43 -7.06 5.24
N GLY A 27 -5.67 -6.79 5.64
CA GLY A 27 -6.31 -7.55 6.70
C GLY A 27 -5.66 -7.34 8.06
N ARG A 28 -5.16 -6.14 8.33
CA ARG A 28 -4.45 -5.81 9.57
C ARG A 28 -5.26 -4.87 10.44
N LYS A 29 -4.93 -4.86 11.71
CA LYS A 29 -5.49 -3.89 12.65
C LYS A 29 -4.78 -2.55 12.52
N VAL A 30 -5.48 -1.48 12.90
CA VAL A 30 -4.91 -0.14 12.97
C VAL A 30 -4.81 0.25 14.44
N VAL A 31 -3.64 0.75 14.83
CA VAL A 31 -3.43 1.33 16.16
C VAL A 31 -3.13 2.82 15.95
N GLU A 32 -4.01 3.68 16.46
CA GLU A 32 -3.81 5.12 16.40
C GLU A 32 -3.00 5.55 17.64
N ASP A 33 -2.02 6.42 17.43
CA ASP A 33 -1.24 6.98 18.52
C ASP A 33 -0.90 8.44 18.24
N GLN A 34 -0.08 9.05 19.06
CA GLN A 34 0.24 10.47 18.93
C GLN A 34 1.05 10.79 17.66
N THR A 35 1.70 9.79 17.08
CA THR A 35 2.52 9.99 15.89
C THR A 35 1.79 9.67 14.60
N GLY A 36 0.63 9.04 14.67
CA GLY A 36 -0.16 8.68 13.50
C GLY A 36 -0.81 7.32 13.63
N SER A 37 -0.91 6.61 12.50
CA SER A 37 -1.53 5.29 12.43
C SER A 37 -0.46 4.22 12.25
N LEU A 38 -0.56 3.15 13.01
CA LEU A 38 0.36 2.02 12.93
C LEU A 38 -0.42 0.76 12.55
N LEU A 39 0.08 0.04 11.55
CA LEU A 39 -0.40 -1.28 11.18
C LEU A 39 0.68 -2.28 11.57
N PRO A 40 0.56 -2.92 12.76
CA PRO A 40 1.57 -3.88 13.18
C PRO A 40 1.66 -5.06 12.21
N GLY A 41 2.88 -5.50 11.94
CA GLY A 41 3.12 -6.68 11.12
C GLY A 41 2.87 -7.95 11.94
N GLU A 42 2.34 -8.95 11.28
CA GLU A 42 2.12 -10.28 11.86
C GLU A 42 2.84 -11.29 10.99
N ASN A 43 3.16 -12.45 11.55
CA ASN A 43 3.77 -13.55 10.81
C ASN A 43 5.06 -13.13 10.10
N ALA A 44 5.94 -12.47 10.84
CA ALA A 44 7.25 -12.02 10.35
C ALA A 44 7.18 -10.90 9.30
N GLN A 45 6.04 -10.24 9.18
CA GLN A 45 5.91 -9.08 8.28
C GLN A 45 6.30 -7.81 9.02
N ILE A 46 6.72 -6.80 8.27
CA ILE A 46 7.12 -5.51 8.86
C ILE A 46 5.89 -4.67 9.18
N ASP A 47 6.08 -3.73 10.11
CA ASP A 47 5.05 -2.75 10.43
C ASP A 47 4.95 -1.71 9.32
N LEU A 48 3.75 -1.16 9.12
CA LEU A 48 3.55 0.04 8.31
C LEU A 48 3.07 1.16 9.22
N ARG A 49 3.58 2.36 9.01
CA ARG A 49 3.18 3.53 9.78
C ARG A 49 2.87 4.68 8.84
N PHE A 50 1.83 5.43 9.19
CA PHE A 50 1.39 6.60 8.42
C PHE A 50 1.40 7.80 9.35
N VAL A 51 2.18 8.81 8.99
CA VAL A 51 2.42 9.99 9.84
C VAL A 51 2.03 11.25 9.08
N PRO A 52 1.70 12.37 9.79
CA PRO A 52 1.36 13.61 9.11
C PRO A 52 2.50 14.08 8.20
N SER A 53 2.14 14.43 6.97
CA SER A 53 3.09 14.91 5.98
C SER A 53 3.50 16.34 6.30
N ARG A 54 4.79 16.63 6.08
CA ARG A 54 5.33 17.97 6.25
C ARG A 54 5.69 18.62 4.92
N SER A 55 5.49 17.90 3.81
CA SER A 55 5.85 18.42 2.50
C SER A 55 4.89 17.86 1.46
N THR A 56 4.75 18.59 0.34
CA THR A 56 3.96 18.13 -0.78
C THR A 56 4.83 17.24 -1.65
N ARG A 57 4.33 16.04 -1.93
CA ARG A 57 5.03 15.14 -2.85
C ARG A 57 4.72 15.54 -4.28
N VAL A 58 5.76 15.51 -5.11
CA VAL A 58 5.66 15.79 -6.53
C VAL A 58 6.18 14.59 -7.30
N GLY A 59 5.41 14.11 -8.28
CA GLY A 59 5.80 13.00 -9.13
C GLY A 59 5.55 11.62 -8.51
N PRO A 60 5.99 10.56 -9.18
CA PRO A 60 5.76 9.19 -8.70
C PRO A 60 6.63 8.88 -7.48
N ASN A 61 6.22 7.86 -6.73
CA ASN A 61 6.98 7.37 -5.60
C ASN A 61 8.32 6.80 -6.07
N LEU A 62 9.36 7.01 -5.26
CA LEU A 62 10.63 6.32 -5.49
C LEU A 62 10.56 4.85 -5.05
N MET A 63 9.64 4.54 -4.14
CA MET A 63 9.40 3.18 -3.68
C MET A 63 7.92 2.88 -3.77
N HIS A 64 7.57 1.63 -4.08
CA HIS A 64 6.17 1.20 -4.07
C HIS A 64 6.02 -0.20 -3.53
N LEU A 65 4.83 -0.47 -3.00
CA LEU A 65 4.51 -1.78 -2.48
C LEU A 65 4.04 -2.68 -3.62
N HIS A 66 4.40 -3.94 -3.54
CA HIS A 66 3.88 -4.97 -4.44
C HIS A 66 3.07 -5.94 -3.61
N LEU A 67 1.83 -6.18 -4.01
CA LEU A 67 0.93 -7.12 -3.36
C LEU A 67 0.82 -8.36 -4.24
N THR A 68 0.72 -9.52 -3.63
CA THR A 68 0.56 -10.77 -4.36
C THR A 68 -0.54 -11.62 -3.74
N SER A 69 -1.01 -12.58 -4.50
CA SER A 69 -2.04 -13.52 -4.10
C SER A 69 -1.72 -14.87 -4.72
N ALA A 70 -2.39 -15.92 -4.23
CA ALA A 70 -2.11 -17.28 -4.71
C ALA A 70 -2.75 -17.59 -6.06
N ARG A 71 -3.85 -16.90 -6.43
CA ARG A 71 -4.62 -17.22 -7.65
C ARG A 71 -4.96 -15.94 -8.41
N LEU A 72 -5.17 -16.09 -9.73
CA LEU A 72 -5.56 -14.96 -10.57
C LEU A 72 -6.89 -14.34 -10.12
N ALA A 73 -7.85 -15.16 -9.68
CA ALA A 73 -9.11 -14.62 -9.17
C ALA A 73 -8.90 -13.72 -7.94
N ASP A 74 -7.90 -14.02 -7.11
CA ASP A 74 -7.57 -13.20 -5.96
C ASP A 74 -6.96 -11.87 -6.39
N GLN A 75 -6.17 -11.84 -7.45
CA GLN A 75 -5.65 -10.60 -8.01
C GLN A 75 -6.81 -9.69 -8.44
N GLN A 76 -7.78 -10.25 -9.17
CA GLN A 76 -8.93 -9.48 -9.63
C GLN A 76 -9.75 -8.96 -8.46
N HIS A 77 -9.94 -9.79 -7.44
CA HIS A 77 -10.65 -9.40 -6.22
C HIS A 77 -9.92 -8.29 -5.48
N THR A 78 -8.60 -8.36 -5.37
CA THR A 78 -7.78 -7.34 -4.73
C THR A 78 -7.94 -5.99 -5.43
N VAL A 79 -7.90 -5.99 -6.77
CA VAL A 79 -8.08 -4.76 -7.55
C VAL A 79 -9.47 -4.18 -7.32
N ALA A 80 -10.52 -5.01 -7.38
CA ALA A 80 -11.88 -4.54 -7.17
C ALA A 80 -12.06 -3.97 -5.77
N THR A 81 -11.50 -4.61 -4.75
CA THR A 81 -11.55 -4.13 -3.38
C THR A 81 -10.85 -2.78 -3.25
N ALA A 82 -9.66 -2.64 -3.84
CA ALA A 82 -8.92 -1.39 -3.79
C ALA A 82 -9.71 -0.25 -4.40
N LEU A 83 -10.28 -0.47 -5.58
CA LEU A 83 -11.08 0.55 -6.26
C LEU A 83 -12.29 0.96 -5.43
N SER A 84 -12.96 -0.01 -4.80
CA SER A 84 -14.12 0.28 -3.95
C SER A 84 -13.75 1.07 -2.70
N ARG A 85 -12.48 1.03 -2.29
CA ARG A 85 -11.99 1.74 -1.10
C ARG A 85 -11.30 3.07 -1.43
N GLY A 86 -11.34 3.49 -2.69
CA GLY A 86 -10.84 4.80 -3.09
C GLY A 86 -9.53 4.81 -3.85
N ALA A 87 -8.99 3.65 -4.20
CA ALA A 87 -7.83 3.59 -5.09
C ALA A 87 -8.25 3.89 -6.52
N ARG A 88 -7.26 4.20 -7.37
CA ARG A 88 -7.48 4.49 -8.78
C ARG A 88 -6.43 3.76 -9.61
N HIS A 89 -6.78 3.44 -10.84
CA HIS A 89 -5.80 2.93 -11.80
C HIS A 89 -4.75 4.00 -12.08
N ARG A 90 -3.53 3.54 -12.31
CA ARG A 90 -2.40 4.43 -12.62
C ARG A 90 -1.60 3.87 -13.79
N ASP A 91 -1.34 4.72 -14.78
CA ASP A 91 -0.49 4.36 -15.90
C ASP A 91 0.91 4.90 -15.65
N VAL A 92 1.87 3.98 -15.50
CA VAL A 92 3.28 4.33 -15.32
C VAL A 92 4.13 3.74 -16.44
N GLY A 93 3.49 3.41 -17.59
CA GLY A 93 4.17 2.82 -18.72
C GLY A 93 4.24 1.32 -18.71
N GLN A 94 3.53 0.66 -17.77
CA GLN A 94 3.50 -0.79 -17.73
C GLN A 94 2.82 -1.34 -18.98
N ARG A 95 3.26 -2.52 -19.42
CA ARG A 95 2.68 -3.19 -20.58
C ARG A 95 1.73 -4.30 -20.13
N PRO A 96 0.64 -4.54 -20.88
CA PRO A 96 -0.34 -5.56 -20.48
C PRO A 96 0.26 -6.95 -20.26
N GLU A 97 1.27 -7.31 -21.04
CA GLU A 97 1.90 -8.63 -20.94
C GLU A 97 2.74 -8.80 -19.68
N GLU A 98 3.00 -7.74 -18.94
CA GLU A 98 3.76 -7.84 -17.70
C GLU A 98 2.95 -8.48 -16.57
N GLY A 99 1.63 -8.51 -16.70
CA GLY A 99 0.79 -9.28 -15.78
C GLY A 99 0.50 -8.62 -14.44
N HIS A 100 0.99 -7.41 -14.21
CA HIS A 100 0.69 -6.69 -12.98
C HIS A 100 -0.17 -5.46 -13.26
N ILE A 101 -0.89 -5.01 -12.23
CA ILE A 101 -1.79 -3.87 -12.33
C ILE A 101 -1.31 -2.80 -11.37
N VAL A 102 -1.10 -1.58 -11.88
CA VAL A 102 -0.64 -0.47 -11.06
C VAL A 102 -1.83 0.38 -10.64
N LEU A 103 -1.95 0.62 -9.35
CA LEU A 103 -2.98 1.45 -8.76
C LEU A 103 -2.33 2.56 -7.94
N ALA A 104 -3.11 3.58 -7.62
CA ALA A 104 -2.74 4.60 -6.66
C ALA A 104 -3.69 4.52 -5.48
N ASP A 105 -3.17 4.60 -4.26
CA ASP A 105 -4.01 4.63 -3.07
C ASP A 105 -4.71 6.00 -2.94
N PRO A 106 -5.58 6.21 -1.94
CA PRO A 106 -6.34 7.47 -1.85
C PRO A 106 -5.49 8.73 -1.79
N GLU A 107 -4.22 8.62 -1.46
CA GLU A 107 -3.31 9.77 -1.44
C GLU A 107 -2.31 9.77 -2.59
N GLY A 108 -2.51 8.89 -3.58
CA GLY A 108 -1.69 8.88 -4.78
C GLY A 108 -0.41 8.05 -4.68
N ASN A 109 -0.24 7.23 -3.64
CA ASN A 109 0.90 6.33 -3.57
C ASN A 109 0.70 5.17 -4.52
N GLU A 110 1.59 5.00 -5.49
CA GLU A 110 1.51 3.90 -6.44
C GLU A 110 1.83 2.57 -5.76
N PHE A 111 1.08 1.55 -6.09
CA PHE A 111 1.37 0.18 -5.68
C PHE A 111 0.96 -0.77 -6.79
N CYS A 112 1.57 -1.94 -6.80
CA CYS A 112 1.34 -2.93 -7.85
C CYS A 112 0.63 -4.15 -7.26
N VAL A 113 -0.39 -4.63 -7.97
CA VAL A 113 -1.03 -5.89 -7.66
C VAL A 113 -0.48 -6.89 -8.68
N MET A 114 0.33 -7.82 -8.20
CA MET A 114 1.08 -8.74 -9.04
C MET A 114 0.22 -9.92 -9.45
N SER A 115 0.46 -10.43 -10.64
CA SER A 115 -0.15 -11.71 -11.02
C SER A 115 0.49 -12.83 -10.21
N PRO A 116 -0.28 -13.89 -9.88
CA PRO A 116 0.31 -15.06 -9.25
C PRO A 116 1.20 -15.80 -10.26
N ASP A 117 2.22 -16.44 -9.75
CA ASP A 117 3.11 -17.26 -10.58
C ASP A 117 2.49 -18.60 -10.93
#